data_bfa0a1a24d19ef447fedb2da2440eee2
#
_entry.id   bfa0a1a24d19ef447fedb2da2440eee2
#
_cell.length_a   1.000
_cell.length_b   1.000
_cell.length_c   1.000
_cell.angle_alpha   90.00
_cell.angle_beta   90.00
_cell.angle_gamma   90.00
#
_symmetry.space_group_name_H-M   'P 1'
#
loop_
_entity.id
_entity.type
_entity.pdbx_description
1 polymer ?
#
loop_
_entity_poly.entity_id
_entity_poly.type
_entity_poly.pdbx_seq_one_letter_code
_entity_poly.pdbx_strand_id
1 'polypeptide(L)'
;MPHCVIEYSEDVADDIAIEKLVAAVHAGAFASELFPEYDIKTRALGYRHHQTGQTRDSFVHVAVHLLDGRTDEQKAGLSESVLAHIEPLLPNVASVGVEILDIHRASYRKRVLNAD
;
A
#
# COMPACT_ATOMS: atom_id res chain seq x y z
N MET A 1 -6.97 11.18 2.46
CA MET A 1 -6.36 10.05 3.15
C MET A 1 -7.12 8.81 2.78
N PRO A 2 -6.43 7.79 2.37
CA PRO A 2 -5.10 7.39 2.86
C PRO A 2 -3.95 7.69 1.90
N HIS A 3 -2.73 7.51 2.40
CA HIS A 3 -1.54 7.39 1.58
C HIS A 3 -1.11 5.93 1.56
N CYS A 4 -1.14 5.31 0.40
CA CYS A 4 -0.70 3.94 0.20
C CYS A 4 0.70 3.98 -0.42
N VAL A 5 1.70 3.60 0.36
CA VAL A 5 3.11 3.68 -0.05
C VAL A 5 3.60 2.26 -0.29
N ILE A 6 3.98 1.99 -1.55
CA ILE A 6 4.50 0.68 -1.95
C ILE A 6 6.01 0.79 -2.04
N GLU A 7 6.70 -0.10 -1.33
CA GLU A 7 8.15 -0.25 -1.45
C GLU A 7 8.43 -1.66 -1.97
N TYR A 8 9.35 -1.79 -2.92
CA TYR A 8 9.62 -3.09 -3.51
C TYR A 8 11.10 -3.20 -3.91
N SER A 9 11.60 -4.42 -3.94
CA SER A 9 12.90 -4.68 -4.51
C SER A 9 12.83 -4.49 -6.03
N GLU A 10 13.83 -3.87 -6.62
CA GLU A 10 13.79 -3.42 -8.01
C GLU A 10 13.49 -4.56 -8.99
N ASP A 11 13.90 -5.79 -8.68
CA ASP A 11 13.66 -6.98 -9.51
C ASP A 11 12.18 -7.33 -9.67
N VAL A 12 11.31 -6.86 -8.78
CA VAL A 12 9.86 -7.06 -8.95
C VAL A 12 9.37 -6.46 -10.26
N ALA A 13 9.97 -5.36 -10.69
CA ALA A 13 9.60 -4.71 -11.95
C ALA A 13 9.94 -5.54 -13.20
N ASP A 14 10.77 -6.57 -13.06
CA ASP A 14 11.06 -7.49 -14.17
C ASP A 14 9.90 -8.43 -14.45
N ASP A 15 9.07 -8.70 -13.44
CA ASP A 15 7.97 -9.67 -13.53
C ASP A 15 6.60 -9.02 -13.75
N ILE A 16 6.44 -7.77 -13.35
CA ILE A 16 5.16 -7.07 -13.41
C ILE A 16 5.36 -5.59 -13.69
N ALA A 17 4.49 -5.01 -14.47
CA ALA A 17 4.44 -3.55 -14.63
C ALA A 17 4.01 -2.94 -13.29
N ILE A 18 4.80 -2.02 -12.76
CA ILE A 18 4.55 -1.44 -11.44
C ILE A 18 3.22 -0.64 -11.42
N GLU A 19 2.80 -0.08 -12.55
CA GLU A 19 1.49 0.57 -12.66
C GLU A 19 0.34 -0.38 -12.30
N LYS A 20 0.48 -1.67 -12.62
CA LYS A 20 -0.54 -2.67 -12.26
C LYS A 20 -0.56 -2.91 -10.77
N LEU A 21 0.61 -2.92 -10.13
CA LEU A 21 0.70 -3.06 -8.68
C LEU A 21 0.07 -1.86 -7.98
N VAL A 22 0.37 -0.65 -8.47
CA VAL A 22 -0.23 0.58 -7.95
C VAL A 22 -1.76 0.52 -8.07
N ALA A 23 -2.27 0.12 -9.24
CA ALA A 23 -3.72 0.02 -9.46
C ALA A 23 -4.37 -1.02 -8.56
N ALA A 24 -3.68 -2.14 -8.30
CA ALA A 24 -4.21 -3.20 -7.44
C ALA A 24 -4.29 -2.76 -5.97
N VAL A 25 -3.27 -2.04 -5.49
CA VAL A 25 -3.29 -1.47 -4.13
C VAL A 25 -4.43 -0.47 -4.00
N HIS A 26 -4.60 0.40 -4.99
CA HIS A 26 -5.71 1.36 -5.02
C HIS A 26 -7.05 0.64 -4.95
N ALA A 27 -7.23 -0.39 -5.78
CA ALA A 27 -8.48 -1.16 -5.80
C ALA A 27 -8.74 -1.84 -4.45
N GLY A 28 -7.71 -2.39 -3.82
CA GLY A 28 -7.84 -3.03 -2.52
C GLY A 28 -8.22 -2.05 -1.42
N ALA A 29 -7.62 -0.86 -1.44
CA ALA A 29 -7.96 0.18 -0.48
C ALA A 29 -9.40 0.68 -0.69
N PHE A 30 -9.81 0.87 -1.94
CA PHE A 30 -11.17 1.30 -2.24
C PHE A 30 -12.20 0.23 -1.85
N ALA A 31 -11.88 -1.04 -2.07
CA ALA A 31 -12.79 -2.15 -1.75
C ALA A 31 -13.03 -2.29 -0.24
N SER A 32 -12.18 -1.70 0.60
CA SER A 32 -12.40 -1.70 2.06
C SER A 32 -13.60 -0.87 2.48
N GLU A 33 -14.07 0.02 1.62
CA GLU A 33 -15.19 0.95 1.85
C GLU A 33 -14.94 1.97 2.97
N LEU A 34 -13.68 2.16 3.34
CA LEU A 34 -13.30 3.13 4.38
C LEU A 34 -13.04 4.54 3.83
N PHE A 35 -12.87 4.67 2.51
CA PHE A 35 -12.46 5.93 1.90
C PHE A 35 -13.23 6.22 0.63
N PRO A 36 -13.53 7.51 0.35
CA PRO A 36 -13.95 7.88 -1.01
C PRO A 36 -12.76 7.69 -1.96
N GLU A 37 -13.03 7.26 -3.17
CA GLU A 37 -11.96 6.90 -4.11
C GLU A 37 -11.00 8.05 -4.39
N TYR A 38 -11.53 9.26 -4.52
CA TYR A 38 -10.70 10.43 -4.85
C TYR A 38 -9.69 10.80 -3.77
N ASP A 39 -9.84 10.27 -2.56
CA ASP A 39 -8.90 10.52 -1.46
C ASP A 39 -7.72 9.56 -1.44
N ILE A 40 -7.81 8.44 -2.13
CA ILE A 40 -6.76 7.40 -2.10
C ILE A 40 -5.58 7.85 -2.95
N LYS A 41 -4.41 7.95 -2.32
CA LYS A 41 -3.17 8.35 -2.99
C LYS A 41 -2.17 7.21 -2.89
N THR A 42 -1.84 6.64 -4.04
CA THR A 42 -0.99 5.45 -4.10
C THR A 42 0.27 5.77 -4.91
N ARG A 43 1.41 5.32 -4.41
CA ARG A 43 2.70 5.51 -5.07
C ARG A 43 3.64 4.37 -4.76
N ALA A 44 4.66 4.19 -5.59
CA ALA A 44 5.58 3.08 -5.46
C ALA A 44 7.02 3.55 -5.65
N LEU A 45 7.91 2.96 -4.87
CA LEU A 45 9.34 3.23 -4.94
C LEU A 45 10.12 1.91 -4.92
N GLY A 46 11.00 1.73 -5.91
CA GLY A 46 11.84 0.55 -6.03
C GLY A 46 13.19 0.75 -5.37
N TYR A 47 13.70 -0.32 -4.75
CA TYR A 47 14.99 -0.30 -4.07
C TYR A 47 15.97 -1.21 -4.80
N ARG A 48 17.09 -0.63 -5.24
CA ARG A 48 18.18 -1.41 -5.82
C ARG A 48 19.01 -2.06 -4.72
N HIS A 49 19.23 -1.36 -3.62
CA HIS A 49 20.09 -1.82 -2.53
C HIS A 49 19.23 -2.24 -1.36
N HIS A 50 19.19 -3.56 -1.12
CA HIS A 50 18.42 -4.14 -0.02
C HIS A 50 19.03 -5.48 0.38
N GLN A 51 18.68 -5.93 1.55
CA GLN A 51 19.10 -7.23 2.05
C GLN A 51 17.96 -7.83 2.86
N THR A 52 17.68 -9.11 2.65
CA THR A 52 16.65 -9.87 3.36
C THR A 52 17.35 -11.03 4.05
N GLY A 53 17.52 -10.94 5.38
CA GLY A 53 18.33 -11.94 6.08
C GLY A 53 19.75 -11.93 5.52
N GLN A 54 20.19 -13.08 5.01
CA GLN A 54 21.50 -13.21 4.38
C GLN A 54 21.43 -13.23 2.85
N THR A 55 20.31 -12.84 2.29
CA THR A 55 20.06 -12.93 0.85
C THR A 55 19.62 -11.57 0.30
N ARG A 56 19.26 -11.58 -0.99
CA ARG A 56 18.63 -10.45 -1.66
C ARG A 56 17.28 -10.85 -2.21
N ASP A 57 16.54 -11.65 -1.43
CA ASP A 57 15.22 -12.10 -1.83
C ASP A 57 14.27 -10.93 -2.07
N SER A 58 13.40 -11.09 -3.04
CA SER A 58 12.46 -10.05 -3.44
C SER A 58 11.43 -9.76 -2.36
N PHE A 59 10.97 -8.52 -2.32
CA PHE A 59 9.93 -8.12 -1.38
C PHE A 59 9.02 -7.05 -1.99
N VAL A 60 7.79 -7.02 -1.48
CA VAL A 60 6.86 -5.92 -1.66
C VAL A 60 6.28 -5.60 -0.28
N HIS A 61 6.38 -4.36 0.13
CA HIS A 61 5.82 -3.89 1.38
C HIS A 61 4.90 -2.70 1.12
N VAL A 62 3.66 -2.80 1.58
CA VAL A 62 2.68 -1.72 1.43
C VAL A 62 2.37 -1.15 2.80
N ALA A 63 2.57 0.14 2.96
CA ALA A 63 2.19 0.86 4.17
C ALA A 63 1.00 1.77 3.84
N VAL A 64 -0.13 1.54 4.50
CA VAL A 64 -1.31 2.37 4.32
C VAL A 64 -1.41 3.29 5.53
N HIS A 65 -1.22 4.59 5.29
CA HIS A 65 -1.31 5.62 6.33
C HIS A 65 -2.68 6.25 6.26
N LEU A 66 -3.45 6.16 7.34
CA LEU A 66 -4.78 6.73 7.40
C LEU A 66 -4.97 7.50 8.71
N LEU A 67 -5.91 8.43 8.72
CA LEU A 67 -6.20 9.18 9.95
C LEU A 67 -6.65 8.23 11.05
N ASP A 68 -6.17 8.46 12.26
CA ASP A 68 -6.53 7.66 13.41
C ASP A 68 -8.04 7.69 13.68
N GLY A 69 -8.53 6.71 14.44
CA GLY A 69 -9.95 6.60 14.78
C GLY A 69 -10.64 5.38 14.21
N ARG A 70 -9.99 4.61 13.33
CA ARG A 70 -10.55 3.34 12.84
C ARG A 70 -10.33 2.25 13.88
N THR A 71 -11.26 1.30 13.92
CA THR A 71 -11.13 0.14 14.82
C THR A 71 -10.09 -0.84 14.32
N ASP A 72 -9.64 -1.73 15.19
CA ASP A 72 -8.71 -2.80 14.79
C ASP A 72 -9.33 -3.68 13.70
N GLU A 73 -10.65 -3.95 13.80
CA GLU A 73 -11.34 -4.76 12.79
C GLU A 73 -11.35 -4.07 11.43
N GLN A 74 -11.59 -2.76 11.41
CA GLN A 74 -11.55 -2.00 10.15
C GLN A 74 -10.16 -2.01 9.53
N LYS A 75 -9.14 -1.85 10.35
CA LYS A 75 -7.75 -1.85 9.86
C LYS A 75 -7.33 -3.24 9.38
N ALA A 76 -7.73 -4.30 10.10
CA ALA A 76 -7.46 -5.68 9.67
C ALA A 76 -8.13 -5.98 8.34
N GLY A 77 -9.39 -5.57 8.18
CA GLY A 77 -10.12 -5.75 6.92
C GLY A 77 -9.47 -5.00 5.76
N LEU A 78 -8.94 -3.81 6.03
CA LEU A 78 -8.22 -3.03 5.03
C LEU A 78 -6.94 -3.75 4.56
N SER A 79 -6.13 -4.23 5.51
CA SER A 79 -4.90 -4.93 5.14
C SER A 79 -5.19 -6.24 4.40
N GLU A 80 -6.22 -6.96 4.80
CA GLU A 80 -6.65 -8.17 4.09
C GLU A 80 -7.08 -7.88 2.67
N SER A 81 -7.86 -6.80 2.47
CA SER A 81 -8.34 -6.41 1.15
C SER A 81 -7.18 -6.04 0.22
N VAL A 82 -6.25 -5.23 0.70
CA VAL A 82 -5.09 -4.84 -0.09
C VAL A 82 -4.25 -6.08 -0.44
N LEU A 83 -3.97 -6.93 0.53
CA LEU A 83 -3.17 -8.14 0.28
C LEU A 83 -3.86 -9.05 -0.74
N ALA A 84 -5.16 -9.26 -0.61
CA ALA A 84 -5.92 -10.10 -1.54
C ALA A 84 -5.86 -9.58 -2.98
N HIS A 85 -5.78 -8.26 -3.16
CA HIS A 85 -5.71 -7.66 -4.49
C HIS A 85 -4.32 -7.74 -5.11
N ILE A 86 -3.26 -7.79 -4.31
CA ILE A 86 -1.90 -7.78 -4.85
C ILE A 86 -1.27 -9.18 -4.95
N GLU A 87 -1.63 -10.11 -4.06
CA GLU A 87 -1.03 -11.45 -4.06
C GLU A 87 -1.08 -12.15 -5.41
N PRO A 88 -2.20 -12.14 -6.14
CA PRO A 88 -2.27 -12.83 -7.42
C PRO A 88 -1.28 -12.30 -8.46
N LEU A 89 -0.83 -11.05 -8.30
CA LEU A 89 0.11 -10.42 -9.21
C LEU A 89 1.56 -10.76 -8.89
N LEU A 90 1.82 -11.33 -7.71
CA LEU A 90 3.17 -11.45 -7.16
C LEU A 90 3.51 -12.92 -6.80
N PRO A 91 3.28 -13.89 -7.71
CA PRO A 91 3.48 -15.31 -7.36
C PRO A 91 4.93 -15.66 -7.08
N ASN A 92 5.87 -14.86 -7.57
CA ASN A 92 7.30 -15.15 -7.43
C ASN A 92 8.02 -14.21 -6.48
N VAL A 93 7.30 -13.34 -5.79
CA VAL A 93 7.90 -12.44 -4.81
C VAL A 93 8.01 -13.14 -3.47
N ALA A 94 9.21 -13.15 -2.90
CA ALA A 94 9.49 -13.96 -1.72
C ALA A 94 8.75 -13.49 -0.47
N SER A 95 8.56 -12.18 -0.31
CA SER A 95 7.90 -11.62 0.87
C SER A 95 6.96 -10.49 0.45
N VAL A 96 5.69 -10.60 0.84
CA VAL A 96 4.68 -9.58 0.55
C VAL A 96 3.98 -9.24 1.85
N GLY A 97 4.02 -7.98 2.23
CA GLY A 97 3.41 -7.52 3.48
C GLY A 97 2.59 -6.25 3.30
N VAL A 98 1.58 -6.10 4.13
CA VAL A 98 0.74 -4.91 4.19
C VAL A 98 0.59 -4.51 5.65
N GLU A 99 0.89 -3.27 5.96
CA GLU A 99 0.69 -2.74 7.30
C GLU A 99 -0.16 -1.47 7.26
N ILE A 100 -0.86 -1.22 8.35
CA ILE A 100 -1.72 -0.06 8.50
C ILE A 100 -1.14 0.82 9.60
N LEU A 101 -0.96 2.12 9.31
CA LEU A 101 -0.39 3.05 10.26
C LEU A 101 -1.32 4.24 10.46
N ASP A 102 -1.49 4.62 11.71
CA ASP A 102 -2.31 5.78 12.06
C ASP A 102 -1.54 7.07 11.84
N ILE A 103 -2.21 8.03 11.22
CA ILE A 103 -1.73 9.41 11.13
C ILE A 103 -2.38 10.18 12.28
N HIS A 104 -1.59 10.95 13.02
CA HIS A 104 -2.08 11.75 14.13
C HIS A 104 -3.02 12.83 13.60
N ARG A 105 -4.31 12.63 13.79
CA ARG A 105 -5.37 13.49 13.23
C ARG A 105 -5.21 14.94 13.66
N ALA A 106 -4.90 15.15 14.93
CA ALA A 106 -4.86 16.49 15.51
C ALA A 106 -3.75 17.38 14.89
N SER A 107 -2.69 16.76 14.36
CA SER A 107 -1.57 17.52 13.77
C SER A 107 -1.52 17.44 12.24
N TYR A 108 -2.42 16.68 11.63
CA TYR A 108 -2.44 16.54 10.17
C TYR A 108 -3.13 17.74 9.54
N ARG A 109 -2.50 18.32 8.53
CA ARG A 109 -3.06 19.46 7.79
C ARG A 109 -2.95 19.17 6.30
N LYS A 110 -4.01 19.48 5.56
CA LYS A 110 -3.97 19.40 4.10
C LYS A 110 -4.84 20.48 3.49
N ARG A 111 -4.55 20.80 2.27
CA ARG A 111 -5.38 21.65 1.45
C ARG A 111 -5.55 20.96 0.09
N VAL A 112 -6.77 20.92 -0.40
CA VAL A 112 -7.10 20.30 -1.68
C VAL A 112 -7.68 21.38 -2.59
N LEU A 113 -7.12 21.52 -3.77
CA LEU A 113 -7.70 22.36 -4.82
C LEU A 113 -8.78 21.53 -5.52
N ASN A 114 -9.87 22.15 -5.93
CA ASN A 114 -10.95 21.48 -6.65
C ASN A 114 -11.50 20.29 -5.84
N ALA A 115 -11.84 20.54 -4.59
CA ALA A 115 -12.22 19.49 -3.64
C ALA A 115 -13.66 18.96 -3.82
N ASP A 116 -14.44 19.52 -4.72
CA ASP A 116 -15.85 19.12 -4.93
C ASP A 116 -16.02 17.98 -5.93
#